data_b598a26f1a1db70abba9acb0d9e2dd94
#
_entry.id   b598a26f1a1db70abba9acb0d9e2dd94
#
_cell.length_a   1.000
_cell.length_b   1.000
_cell.length_c   1.000
_cell.angle_alpha   90.00
_cell.angle_beta   90.00
_cell.angle_gamma   90.00
#
_symmetry.space_group_name_H-M   'P 1'
#
loop_
_entity.id
_entity.type
_entity.pdbx_description
1 polymer ?
#
loop_
_entity_poly.entity_id
_entity_poly.type
_entity_poly.pdbx_seq_one_letter_code
_entity_poly.pdbx_strand_id
1 'polypeptide(L)'
;MKIRLHRRWPTGVAAALLAVGAVTLPVGPDDAYADVQVSTHQVKGADGKDYSVTNHLVGSAAQPSGERKEYLLVWAGDENIADTAVKDVKNLPGSLGKGLDKATNALPGPDFLAVIDATKGSKDYGKVVNTATVGPLVENEPHHMQYVWHKGDTIFAGGLFSAATYAFDVSALPNLKLKGISLPSQTLGGSVPDAYWTLKDGTSYATYMGGPVAPGPFRYDDGSVHLGNGFAGSPGEVVRFDQNGKVLSQSPAATPGGDNEKLCANLPRIGTPTCANPHGIQAREDLNTLVTSDYAEPRNIILDPVKQPSPYLRRPTVRTWDISDRNHPKLKAVSYLPDGPRADPEDPLHSESRAVMETTVTNQPGHKGAFAQTMQGGAVFYTPDITAKEPHWVEVFDDGAANKAIDPANDSNGGSSNGGWIQTSPDDRFLYRAIQGRQPGALGPDDPGTTGGVYTLDISKLVSKGTDFKCSIDTLEKAQRGGGDDCPTLAGAAPINPGTPGAGPHWGAYDNFKLGRDGLYQETQSPGRLAVSNYFVARSGLDGDHKLNVLDLGPDGKVSVDDAFRDEVTGEVGVNFNRRSWPHGEFGNAKPHSELFVVADKDVRGD
;
A
#
# COMPACT_ATOMS: atom_id res chain seq x y z
N MET A 1 18.28 57.41 -23.00
CA MET A 1 16.96 56.95 -22.60
C MET A 1 17.16 55.65 -21.78
N LYS A 2 17.20 55.77 -20.43
CA LYS A 2 17.47 54.65 -19.52
C LYS A 2 16.14 54.10 -19.02
N ILE A 3 15.78 52.88 -19.41
CA ILE A 3 14.62 52.19 -18.88
C ILE A 3 15.11 51.30 -17.72
N ARG A 4 14.70 51.65 -16.51
CA ARG A 4 14.86 50.79 -15.32
C ARG A 4 13.68 49.84 -15.23
N LEU A 5 13.93 48.54 -15.39
CA LEU A 5 13.01 47.47 -15.09
C LEU A 5 13.18 47.07 -13.61
N HIS A 6 12.24 47.48 -12.76
CA HIS A 6 12.07 46.92 -11.42
C HIS A 6 11.22 45.64 -11.53
N ARG A 7 11.85 44.48 -11.45
CA ARG A 7 11.17 43.24 -11.13
C ARG A 7 11.23 43.02 -9.61
N ARG A 8 10.11 43.23 -8.95
CA ARG A 8 9.91 42.74 -7.60
C ARG A 8 9.41 41.30 -7.70
N TRP A 9 10.12 40.38 -7.08
CA TRP A 9 9.68 39.02 -6.79
C TRP A 9 8.86 39.09 -5.51
N PRO A 10 7.72 38.38 -5.38
CA PRO A 10 7.07 38.22 -4.10
C PRO A 10 7.75 37.08 -3.35
N THR A 11 8.64 37.43 -2.45
CA THR A 11 9.06 36.57 -1.33
C THR A 11 7.96 36.64 -0.28
N GLY A 12 7.40 35.54 0.07
CA GLY A 12 6.47 35.52 1.20
C GLY A 12 5.66 34.24 1.30
N VAL A 13 6.33 33.10 1.52
CA VAL A 13 5.68 32.03 2.30
C VAL A 13 6.30 32.12 3.69
N ALA A 14 5.64 32.90 4.54
CA ALA A 14 5.95 32.96 5.95
C ALA A 14 5.47 31.64 6.58
N ALA A 15 6.41 30.81 7.00
CA ALA A 15 6.13 29.73 7.93
C ALA A 15 5.70 30.36 9.27
N ALA A 16 4.41 30.38 9.54
CA ALA A 16 3.88 30.72 10.86
C ALA A 16 4.12 29.50 11.77
N LEU A 17 5.23 29.52 12.50
CA LEU A 17 5.45 28.71 13.69
C LEU A 17 4.52 29.24 14.78
N LEU A 18 3.33 28.66 14.90
CA LEU A 18 2.49 28.82 16.08
C LEU A 18 3.02 27.86 17.16
N ALA A 19 3.67 28.40 18.16
CA ALA A 19 3.89 27.73 19.44
C ALA A 19 2.52 27.52 20.09
N VAL A 20 1.92 26.35 19.92
CA VAL A 20 0.70 25.96 20.64
C VAL A 20 1.12 25.54 22.03
N GLY A 21 0.88 26.42 23.01
CA GLY A 21 0.92 26.05 24.41
C GLY A 21 -0.11 24.92 24.65
N ALA A 22 0.26 23.94 25.44
CA ALA A 22 -0.61 22.84 25.84
C ALA A 22 -1.90 23.39 26.49
N VAL A 23 -2.99 23.42 25.73
CA VAL A 23 -4.33 23.64 26.27
C VAL A 23 -4.85 22.26 26.68
N THR A 24 -4.84 21.99 27.97
CA THR A 24 -5.59 20.85 28.52
C THR A 24 -7.07 21.19 28.42
N LEU A 25 -7.75 20.61 27.41
CA LEU A 25 -9.21 20.64 27.34
C LEU A 25 -9.80 19.64 28.33
N PRO A 26 -10.93 19.96 28.98
CA PRO A 26 -11.56 19.05 29.91
C PRO A 26 -12.05 17.80 29.19
N VAL A 27 -11.63 16.64 29.71
CA VAL A 27 -12.01 15.32 29.25
C VAL A 27 -13.48 15.08 29.54
N GLY A 28 -14.25 14.69 28.51
CA GLY A 28 -15.66 14.32 28.64
C GLY A 28 -15.87 12.92 29.24
N PRO A 29 -17.08 12.55 29.68
CA PRO A 29 -17.31 11.36 30.50
C PRO A 29 -17.28 9.98 29.81
N ASP A 30 -16.84 9.86 28.56
CA ASP A 30 -16.77 8.58 27.82
C ASP A 30 -15.34 8.29 27.33
N ASP A 31 -14.36 8.23 28.26
CA ASP A 31 -13.00 7.83 27.93
C ASP A 31 -12.91 6.31 27.74
N ALA A 32 -12.97 5.85 26.49
CA ALA A 32 -12.69 4.46 26.15
C ALA A 32 -11.28 4.01 26.58
N TYR A 33 -10.37 4.98 26.87
CA TYR A 33 -8.96 4.76 27.20
C TYR A 33 -8.52 5.50 28.47
N ALA A 34 -9.23 5.28 29.59
CA ALA A 34 -8.96 5.96 30.86
C ALA A 34 -7.60 5.61 31.52
N ASP A 35 -6.99 4.50 31.15
CA ASP A 35 -5.72 4.01 31.72
C ASP A 35 -4.71 3.76 30.59
N VAL A 36 -3.98 4.81 30.20
CA VAL A 36 -2.95 4.76 29.17
C VAL A 36 -1.58 5.05 29.75
N GLN A 37 -0.63 4.14 29.52
CA GLN A 37 0.77 4.32 29.87
C GLN A 37 1.55 4.87 28.67
N VAL A 38 2.27 5.99 28.87
CA VAL A 38 3.00 6.68 27.79
C VAL A 38 4.50 6.45 27.95
N SER A 39 5.15 6.09 26.83
CA SER A 39 6.61 5.97 26.76
C SER A 39 7.13 6.42 25.40
N THR A 40 8.26 7.14 25.38
CA THR A 40 8.85 7.69 24.16
C THR A 40 10.25 7.13 23.93
N HIS A 41 10.51 6.75 22.70
CA HIS A 41 11.83 6.36 22.18
C HIS A 41 12.24 7.31 21.05
N GLN A 42 13.52 7.75 21.05
CA GLN A 42 14.02 8.73 20.09
C GLN A 42 15.28 8.22 19.38
N VAL A 43 15.43 8.62 18.11
CA VAL A 43 16.65 8.43 17.30
C VAL A 43 17.04 9.73 16.62
N LYS A 44 18.33 9.89 16.32
CA LYS A 44 18.83 11.00 15.49
C LYS A 44 18.66 10.70 14.03
N GLY A 45 17.99 11.58 13.30
CA GLY A 45 17.99 11.57 11.84
C GLY A 45 19.31 12.06 11.25
N ALA A 46 19.51 11.81 9.97
CA ALA A 46 20.69 12.28 9.24
C ALA A 46 20.80 13.83 9.16
N ASP A 47 19.69 14.53 9.35
CA ASP A 47 19.61 15.99 9.45
C ASP A 47 19.93 16.52 10.85
N GLY A 48 20.26 15.63 11.79
CA GLY A 48 20.60 15.96 13.17
C GLY A 48 19.42 16.24 14.09
N LYS A 49 18.18 16.13 13.59
CA LYS A 49 16.97 16.28 14.39
C LYS A 49 16.63 15.00 15.13
N ASP A 50 15.85 15.14 16.22
CA ASP A 50 15.29 14.01 16.94
C ASP A 50 13.97 13.57 16.29
N TYR A 51 13.90 12.28 15.97
CA TYR A 51 12.70 11.59 15.55
C TYR A 51 12.25 10.63 16.63
N SER A 52 10.96 10.54 16.88
CA SER A 52 10.44 9.80 18.02
C SER A 52 9.29 8.87 17.65
N VAL A 53 9.16 7.81 18.43
CA VAL A 53 7.94 7.02 18.58
C VAL A 53 7.47 7.16 20.01
N THR A 54 6.22 7.58 20.19
CA THR A 54 5.58 7.67 21.48
C THR A 54 4.46 6.63 21.56
N ASN A 55 4.65 5.63 22.41
CA ASN A 55 3.67 4.58 22.67
C ASN A 55 2.61 5.09 23.66
N HIS A 56 1.36 4.74 23.39
CA HIS A 56 0.21 5.00 24.25
C HIS A 56 -0.46 3.65 24.52
N LEU A 57 0.12 2.90 25.48
CA LEU A 57 -0.31 1.54 25.83
C LEU A 57 -1.56 1.56 26.69
N VAL A 58 -2.59 0.85 26.28
CA VAL A 58 -3.81 0.64 27.07
C VAL A 58 -3.48 -0.23 28.29
N GLY A 59 -3.93 0.16 29.47
CA GLY A 59 -3.47 -0.37 30.76
C GLY A 59 -3.53 -1.89 30.89
N SER A 60 -4.55 -2.55 30.33
CA SER A 60 -4.64 -4.02 30.36
C SER A 60 -3.55 -4.70 29.50
N ALA A 61 -3.08 -4.03 28.45
CA ALA A 61 -2.02 -4.53 27.56
C ALA A 61 -0.61 -4.20 28.10
N ALA A 62 -0.48 -3.20 28.96
CA ALA A 62 0.78 -2.83 29.58
C ALA A 62 1.27 -3.85 30.62
N GLN A 63 0.41 -4.79 31.06
CA GLN A 63 0.79 -5.84 32.00
C GLN A 63 1.31 -7.06 31.25
N PRO A 64 2.47 -7.62 31.65
CA PRO A 64 2.97 -8.86 31.06
C PRO A 64 1.96 -9.99 31.33
N SER A 65 1.19 -10.37 30.34
CA SER A 65 0.17 -11.42 30.51
C SER A 65 0.78 -12.83 30.61
N GLY A 66 2.05 -13.00 30.28
CA GLY A 66 2.67 -14.32 30.10
C GLY A 66 2.11 -15.13 28.93
N GLU A 67 1.05 -14.66 28.30
CA GLU A 67 0.47 -15.23 27.08
C GLU A 67 1.21 -14.71 25.85
N ARG A 68 1.50 -15.59 24.92
CA ARG A 68 2.02 -15.20 23.62
C ARG A 68 0.89 -14.65 22.77
N LYS A 69 1.12 -13.48 22.18
CA LYS A 69 0.12 -12.76 21.42
C LYS A 69 0.58 -12.52 20.01
N GLU A 70 -0.38 -12.49 19.14
CA GLU A 70 -0.26 -12.03 17.78
C GLU A 70 -0.90 -10.66 17.65
N TYR A 71 -0.29 -9.81 16.86
CA TYR A 71 -0.75 -8.44 16.65
C TYR A 71 -0.95 -8.15 15.18
N LEU A 72 -1.91 -7.29 14.90
CA LEU A 72 -2.09 -6.65 13.61
C LEU A 72 -1.63 -5.21 13.76
N LEU A 73 -0.57 -4.86 13.05
CA LEU A 73 -0.05 -3.50 12.98
C LEU A 73 -0.69 -2.80 11.80
N VAL A 74 -1.15 -1.56 11.99
CA VAL A 74 -1.77 -0.75 10.95
C VAL A 74 -1.09 0.60 10.88
N TRP A 75 -0.48 0.90 9.73
CA TRP A 75 0.13 2.19 9.47
C TRP A 75 -0.94 3.17 9.02
N ALA A 76 -1.20 4.19 9.84
CA ALA A 76 -2.31 5.10 9.67
C ALA A 76 -1.89 6.56 9.80
N GLY A 77 -2.44 7.41 8.95
CA GLY A 77 -2.33 8.86 9.01
C GLY A 77 -3.51 9.52 9.68
N ASP A 78 -3.33 10.76 10.08
CA ASP A 78 -4.44 11.62 10.44
C ASP A 78 -5.19 12.10 9.19
N GLU A 79 -6.39 12.59 9.36
CA GLU A 79 -7.13 13.29 8.31
C GLU A 79 -6.71 14.77 8.31
N ASN A 80 -5.69 15.10 7.51
CA ASN A 80 -5.04 16.40 7.55
C ASN A 80 -5.86 17.54 6.92
N ILE A 81 -5.42 18.79 7.18
CA ILE A 81 -6.06 20.01 6.67
C ILE A 81 -6.22 20.01 5.15
N ALA A 82 -5.24 19.50 4.41
CA ALA A 82 -5.26 19.55 2.95
C ALA A 82 -6.35 18.64 2.39
N ASP A 83 -6.49 17.44 2.93
CA ASP A 83 -7.53 16.48 2.51
C ASP A 83 -8.92 16.96 2.91
N THR A 84 -9.07 17.47 4.14
CA THR A 84 -10.31 18.05 4.63
C THR A 84 -10.74 19.27 3.81
N ALA A 85 -9.82 20.16 3.47
CA ALA A 85 -10.10 21.34 2.66
C ALA A 85 -10.59 21.00 1.25
N VAL A 86 -10.02 19.96 0.62
CA VAL A 86 -10.48 19.49 -0.71
C VAL A 86 -11.90 18.94 -0.66
N LYS A 87 -12.25 18.16 0.37
CA LYS A 87 -13.62 17.67 0.58
C LYS A 87 -14.60 18.81 0.84
N ASP A 88 -14.21 19.79 1.63
CA ASP A 88 -15.09 20.86 2.12
C ASP A 88 -15.31 21.99 1.12
N VAL A 89 -14.34 22.30 0.27
CA VAL A 89 -14.51 23.29 -0.83
C VAL A 89 -15.60 22.85 -1.81
N LYS A 90 -15.84 21.58 -1.98
CA LYS A 90 -16.97 21.06 -2.78
C LYS A 90 -18.32 21.16 -2.07
N ASN A 91 -18.35 21.32 -0.75
CA ASN A 91 -19.55 21.20 0.09
C ASN A 91 -19.86 22.45 0.91
N LEU A 92 -19.20 23.59 0.72
CA LEU A 92 -19.46 24.82 1.48
C LEU A 92 -20.84 25.44 1.20
N PRO A 93 -21.85 25.21 2.04
CA PRO A 93 -22.96 26.12 2.21
C PRO A 93 -22.66 27.03 3.39
N GLY A 94 -22.93 28.33 3.21
CA GLY A 94 -22.61 29.40 4.12
C GLY A 94 -23.19 29.34 5.52
N SER A 95 -22.64 28.55 6.43
CA SER A 95 -22.89 28.70 7.87
C SER A 95 -21.58 28.50 8.66
N LEU A 96 -21.13 29.60 9.27
CA LEU A 96 -19.94 29.66 10.14
C LEU A 96 -19.97 28.67 11.33
N GLY A 97 -21.12 28.18 11.76
CA GLY A 97 -21.23 27.30 12.93
C GLY A 97 -20.75 25.86 12.70
N LYS A 98 -20.88 25.36 11.46
CA LYS A 98 -20.33 24.05 11.06
C LYS A 98 -18.84 24.11 10.67
N GLY A 99 -18.33 25.32 10.49
CA GLY A 99 -16.92 25.56 10.13
C GLY A 99 -15.94 25.41 11.29
N LEU A 100 -16.39 25.63 12.53
CA LEU A 100 -15.53 25.52 13.71
C LEU A 100 -15.29 24.05 14.10
N ASP A 101 -16.33 23.21 14.05
CA ASP A 101 -16.16 21.77 14.31
C ASP A 101 -15.29 21.12 13.21
N LYS A 102 -15.42 21.59 11.98
CA LYS A 102 -14.60 21.15 10.86
C LYS A 102 -13.16 21.67 10.93
N ALA A 103 -12.95 22.89 11.41
CA ALA A 103 -11.62 23.47 11.61
C ALA A 103 -10.82 22.73 12.71
N THR A 104 -11.49 22.28 13.77
CA THR A 104 -10.85 21.46 14.81
C THR A 104 -10.50 20.07 14.30
N ASN A 105 -11.30 19.50 13.41
CA ASN A 105 -11.00 18.23 12.74
C ASN A 105 -9.93 18.35 11.65
N ALA A 106 -9.61 19.56 11.23
CA ALA A 106 -8.63 19.84 10.19
C ALA A 106 -7.23 20.16 10.74
N LEU A 107 -7.05 20.18 12.04
CA LEU A 107 -5.71 20.30 12.63
C LEU A 107 -4.95 18.98 12.41
N PRO A 108 -3.67 19.05 11.97
CA PRO A 108 -2.88 17.85 11.78
C PRO A 108 -2.70 17.13 13.12
N GLY A 109 -3.04 15.84 13.14
CA GLY A 109 -2.70 14.91 14.19
C GLY A 109 -1.39 14.18 13.88
N PRO A 110 -0.92 13.30 14.78
CA PRO A 110 0.24 12.47 14.51
C PRO A 110 -0.12 11.27 13.64
N ASP A 111 0.71 10.97 12.64
CA ASP A 111 0.70 9.65 12.01
C ASP A 111 1.11 8.59 13.05
N PHE A 112 0.56 7.39 12.97
CA PHE A 112 0.79 6.37 13.99
C PHE A 112 0.69 4.94 13.46
N LEU A 113 1.36 4.01 14.16
CA LEU A 113 1.08 2.59 14.07
C LEU A 113 0.04 2.23 15.13
N ALA A 114 -1.15 1.80 14.71
CA ALA A 114 -2.08 1.12 15.59
C ALA A 114 -1.61 -0.32 15.81
N VAL A 115 -1.56 -0.77 17.06
CA VAL A 115 -1.28 -2.15 17.44
C VAL A 115 -2.58 -2.76 17.96
N ILE A 116 -3.10 -3.74 17.24
CA ILE A 116 -4.38 -4.38 17.50
C ILE A 116 -4.12 -5.82 17.94
N ASP A 117 -4.78 -6.29 19.01
CA ASP A 117 -4.70 -7.71 19.41
C ASP A 117 -5.38 -8.57 18.35
N ALA A 118 -4.58 -9.35 17.63
CA ALA A 118 -5.03 -10.28 16.58
C ALA A 118 -5.07 -11.75 17.05
N THR A 119 -4.86 -12.00 18.36
CA THR A 119 -4.87 -13.36 18.93
C THR A 119 -6.29 -13.90 18.96
N LYS A 120 -6.64 -14.77 18.00
CA LYS A 120 -8.00 -15.33 17.87
C LYS A 120 -8.42 -16.06 19.15
N GLY A 121 -9.58 -15.67 19.69
CA GLY A 121 -10.09 -16.18 20.96
C GLY A 121 -9.60 -15.44 22.21
N SER A 122 -8.72 -14.45 22.07
CA SER A 122 -8.37 -13.52 23.15
C SER A 122 -9.59 -12.67 23.53
N LYS A 123 -9.71 -12.31 24.81
CA LYS A 123 -10.71 -11.33 25.28
C LYS A 123 -10.50 -9.93 24.69
N ASP A 124 -9.31 -9.67 24.16
CA ASP A 124 -8.90 -8.39 23.59
C ASP A 124 -8.84 -8.43 22.05
N TYR A 125 -9.32 -9.52 21.44
CA TYR A 125 -9.35 -9.70 19.99
C TYR A 125 -10.08 -8.56 19.28
N GLY A 126 -9.40 -7.88 18.37
CA GLY A 126 -9.90 -6.71 17.65
C GLY A 126 -9.69 -5.37 18.36
N LYS A 127 -9.19 -5.36 19.62
CA LYS A 127 -8.98 -4.11 20.35
C LYS A 127 -7.64 -3.45 20.01
N VAL A 128 -7.64 -2.13 19.93
CA VAL A 128 -6.42 -1.33 19.86
C VAL A 128 -5.75 -1.32 21.24
N VAL A 129 -4.59 -1.94 21.33
CA VAL A 129 -3.84 -2.09 22.59
C VAL A 129 -2.69 -1.08 22.74
N ASN A 130 -2.29 -0.46 21.64
CA ASN A 130 -1.32 0.63 21.59
C ASN A 130 -1.54 1.48 20.34
N THR A 131 -1.25 2.77 20.45
CA THR A 131 -0.98 3.63 19.30
C THR A 131 0.41 4.23 19.44
N ALA A 132 1.28 3.93 18.51
CA ALA A 132 2.66 4.42 18.48
C ALA A 132 2.75 5.59 17.51
N THR A 133 2.62 6.82 18.04
CA THR A 133 2.65 8.04 17.24
C THR A 133 4.08 8.39 16.84
N VAL A 134 4.27 8.87 15.62
CA VAL A 134 5.58 9.33 15.13
C VAL A 134 5.72 10.84 15.23
N GLY A 135 6.91 11.32 15.54
CA GLY A 135 7.25 12.73 15.65
C GLY A 135 8.58 13.07 14.98
N PRO A 136 8.83 14.33 14.58
CA PRO A 136 7.91 15.46 14.67
C PRO A 136 6.71 15.31 13.72
N LEU A 137 5.63 16.03 14.01
CA LEU A 137 4.44 16.06 13.16
C LEU A 137 4.80 16.53 11.76
N VAL A 138 4.50 15.73 10.77
CA VAL A 138 4.66 16.03 9.34
C VAL A 138 3.48 15.42 8.58
N GLU A 139 3.09 16.02 7.48
CA GLU A 139 2.12 15.44 6.57
C GLU A 139 2.80 14.33 5.76
N ASN A 140 2.67 13.07 6.21
CA ASN A 140 3.33 11.95 5.57
C ASN A 140 2.47 11.26 4.51
N GLU A 141 1.16 11.24 4.66
CA GLU A 141 0.30 10.25 4.02
C GLU A 141 0.92 8.86 4.21
N PRO A 142 0.78 8.24 5.41
CA PRO A 142 1.21 6.87 5.65
C PRO A 142 0.78 5.97 4.51
N HIS A 143 1.71 5.19 3.98
CA HIS A 143 1.49 4.40 2.79
C HIS A 143 1.79 2.93 3.07
N HIS A 144 2.42 2.20 2.17
CA HIS A 144 2.60 0.79 2.38
C HIS A 144 3.68 0.47 3.44
N MET A 145 3.48 -0.63 4.12
CA MET A 145 4.50 -1.38 4.84
C MET A 145 5.02 -2.54 3.97
N GLN A 146 5.82 -3.42 4.53
CA GLN A 146 6.20 -4.68 3.88
C GLN A 146 4.98 -5.62 3.78
N TYR A 147 4.96 -6.49 2.77
CA TYR A 147 3.82 -7.38 2.51
C TYR A 147 3.64 -8.48 3.56
N VAL A 148 4.73 -8.99 4.08
CA VAL A 148 4.75 -10.13 5.02
C VAL A 148 5.86 -9.90 6.03
N TRP A 149 5.60 -10.21 7.30
CA TRP A 149 6.64 -10.34 8.30
C TRP A 149 6.91 -11.83 8.52
N HIS A 150 8.16 -12.24 8.39
CA HIS A 150 8.56 -13.61 8.57
C HIS A 150 9.23 -13.83 9.93
N LYS A 151 10.20 -12.98 10.24
CA LYS A 151 11.06 -13.13 11.41
C LYS A 151 11.85 -11.85 11.63
N GLY A 152 12.39 -11.71 12.84
CA GLY A 152 13.25 -10.59 13.19
C GLY A 152 12.49 -9.49 13.93
N ASP A 153 13.20 -8.43 14.20
CA ASP A 153 12.74 -7.36 15.06
C ASP A 153 12.50 -6.03 14.31
N THR A 154 12.50 -6.06 12.97
CA THR A 154 12.35 -4.87 12.15
C THR A 154 11.17 -4.97 11.19
N ILE A 155 10.38 -3.91 11.13
CA ILE A 155 9.43 -3.66 10.05
C ILE A 155 9.69 -2.30 9.41
N PHE A 156 9.36 -2.18 8.12
CA PHE A 156 9.51 -0.95 7.35
C PHE A 156 8.15 -0.38 6.97
N ALA A 157 8.05 0.96 7.00
CA ALA A 157 6.87 1.71 6.59
C ALA A 157 7.24 3.03 5.91
N GLY A 158 6.46 3.44 4.94
CA GLY A 158 6.69 4.64 4.14
C GLY A 158 5.77 5.80 4.49
N GLY A 159 6.30 7.02 4.36
CA GLY A 159 5.52 8.25 4.33
C GLY A 159 5.55 8.83 2.92
N LEU A 160 4.41 8.80 2.22
CA LEU A 160 4.32 9.10 0.79
C LEU A 160 4.77 10.54 0.46
N PHE A 161 4.26 11.52 1.22
CA PHE A 161 4.52 12.95 0.94
C PHE A 161 5.81 13.45 1.57
N SER A 162 6.22 12.91 2.72
CA SER A 162 7.50 13.25 3.33
C SER A 162 8.69 12.59 2.65
N ALA A 163 8.45 11.57 1.81
CA ALA A 163 9.48 10.69 1.23
C ALA A 163 10.41 10.09 2.31
N ALA A 164 9.88 9.84 3.50
CA ALA A 164 10.58 9.20 4.61
C ALA A 164 10.31 7.70 4.65
N THR A 165 11.33 6.93 5.05
CA THR A 165 11.20 5.50 5.36
C THR A 165 11.51 5.29 6.83
N TYR A 166 10.59 4.66 7.55
CA TYR A 166 10.73 4.31 8.96
C TYR A 166 11.12 2.85 9.12
N ALA A 167 12.09 2.57 9.99
CA ALA A 167 12.41 1.23 10.47
C ALA A 167 12.00 1.12 11.95
N PHE A 168 10.94 0.37 12.24
CA PHE A 168 10.42 0.15 13.58
C PHE A 168 10.96 -1.13 14.17
N ASP A 169 11.21 -1.14 15.49
CA ASP A 169 11.58 -2.30 16.29
C ASP A 169 10.31 -2.91 16.92
N VAL A 170 10.01 -4.13 16.55
CA VAL A 170 8.87 -4.93 17.02
C VAL A 170 9.26 -5.98 18.08
N SER A 171 10.49 -5.98 18.57
CA SER A 171 11.00 -6.98 19.53
C SER A 171 10.26 -7.00 20.87
N ALA A 172 9.64 -5.88 21.22
CA ALA A 172 8.97 -5.68 22.51
C ALA A 172 7.46 -5.42 22.39
N LEU A 173 6.81 -5.98 21.33
CA LEU A 173 5.37 -5.82 21.14
C LEU A 173 4.58 -6.09 22.43
N PRO A 174 3.53 -5.29 22.69
CA PRO A 174 2.95 -4.23 21.87
C PRO A 174 3.68 -2.88 21.93
N ASN A 175 4.79 -2.75 22.64
CA ASN A 175 5.66 -1.57 22.69
C ASN A 175 6.53 -1.51 21.44
N LEU A 176 6.52 -0.38 20.75
CA LEU A 176 7.31 -0.14 19.55
C LEU A 176 8.46 0.84 19.85
N LYS A 177 9.57 0.67 19.11
CA LYS A 177 10.67 1.64 19.10
C LYS A 177 10.94 2.03 17.65
N LEU A 178 11.64 3.14 17.45
CA LEU A 178 12.21 3.51 16.17
C LEU A 178 13.67 3.06 16.16
N LYS A 179 14.08 2.23 15.18
CA LYS A 179 15.49 1.90 14.93
C LYS A 179 16.18 2.99 14.15
N GLY A 180 15.48 3.54 13.16
CA GLY A 180 15.98 4.61 12.32
C GLY A 180 14.94 5.16 11.37
N ILE A 181 15.34 6.24 10.71
CA ILE A 181 14.57 6.91 9.68
C ILE A 181 15.49 7.30 8.54
N SER A 182 15.06 7.03 7.32
CA SER A 182 15.70 7.57 6.12
C SER A 182 14.89 8.76 5.60
N LEU A 183 15.59 9.83 5.28
CA LEU A 183 15.03 11.12 4.86
C LEU A 183 15.28 11.35 3.37
N PRO A 184 14.56 12.27 2.71
CA PRO A 184 14.77 12.62 1.30
C PRO A 184 16.21 13.02 0.96
N SER A 185 16.97 13.54 1.93
CA SER A 185 18.39 13.87 1.75
C SER A 185 19.29 12.63 1.58
N GLN A 186 18.81 11.45 1.91
CA GLN A 186 19.54 10.18 1.80
C GLN A 186 19.09 9.35 0.59
N THR A 187 17.93 9.66 0.01
CA THR A 187 17.35 9.02 -1.18
C THR A 187 17.15 10.05 -2.30
N LEU A 188 18.22 10.77 -2.64
CA LEU A 188 18.14 11.89 -3.60
C LEU A 188 17.75 11.45 -5.01
N GLY A 189 17.94 10.18 -5.37
CA GLY A 189 17.57 9.59 -6.65
C GLY A 189 16.07 9.35 -6.80
N GLY A 190 15.33 9.24 -5.68
CA GLY A 190 13.91 8.93 -5.67
C GLY A 190 13.11 9.77 -4.70
N SER A 191 11.81 9.67 -4.83
CA SER A 191 10.80 10.27 -3.95
C SER A 191 9.55 9.41 -3.95
N VAL A 192 8.63 9.67 -3.02
CA VAL A 192 7.37 8.93 -2.94
C VAL A 192 7.61 7.43 -2.73
N PRO A 193 8.17 7.05 -1.54
CA PRO A 193 8.34 5.64 -1.18
C PRO A 193 7.00 4.95 -1.12
N ASP A 194 6.96 3.72 -1.62
CA ASP A 194 5.72 2.96 -1.75
C ASP A 194 5.76 1.66 -0.95
N ALA A 195 6.22 0.56 -1.54
CA ALA A 195 6.16 -0.77 -0.97
C ALA A 195 7.54 -1.30 -0.59
N TYR A 196 7.58 -2.24 0.37
CA TYR A 196 8.80 -2.81 0.93
C TYR A 196 8.80 -4.33 0.85
N TRP A 197 9.94 -4.90 0.48
CA TRP A 197 10.16 -6.34 0.52
C TRP A 197 11.39 -6.66 1.35
N THR A 198 11.18 -7.27 2.51
CA THR A 198 12.26 -7.65 3.43
C THR A 198 12.85 -8.99 3.03
N LEU A 199 14.19 -9.03 2.90
CA LEU A 199 14.95 -10.21 2.57
C LEU A 199 15.25 -11.06 3.82
N LYS A 200 15.69 -12.30 3.62
CA LYS A 200 16.04 -13.21 4.71
C LYS A 200 17.19 -12.72 5.59
N ASP A 201 18.04 -11.83 5.07
CA ASP A 201 19.12 -11.19 5.83
C ASP A 201 18.63 -9.99 6.67
N GLY A 202 17.34 -9.69 6.65
CA GLY A 202 16.69 -8.59 7.36
C GLY A 202 16.87 -7.22 6.71
N THR A 203 17.56 -7.13 5.57
CA THR A 203 17.57 -5.90 4.75
C THR A 203 16.29 -5.81 3.93
N SER A 204 15.93 -4.62 3.47
CA SER A 204 14.72 -4.43 2.66
C SER A 204 15.00 -3.71 1.36
N TYR A 205 14.35 -4.13 0.29
CA TYR A 205 14.16 -3.30 -0.88
C TYR A 205 12.88 -2.49 -0.75
N ALA A 206 12.91 -1.26 -1.28
CA ALA A 206 11.72 -0.41 -1.39
C ALA A 206 11.60 0.16 -2.79
N THR A 207 10.38 0.32 -3.25
CA THR A 207 10.07 1.09 -4.45
C THR A 207 9.90 2.56 -4.10
N TYR A 208 10.42 3.42 -4.96
CA TYR A 208 10.22 4.86 -4.93
C TYR A 208 9.61 5.26 -6.27
N MET A 209 8.32 5.56 -6.28
CA MET A 209 7.58 5.84 -7.51
C MET A 209 8.03 7.10 -8.22
N GLY A 210 8.44 8.11 -7.45
CA GLY A 210 8.87 9.40 -7.96
C GLY A 210 10.37 9.48 -8.18
N GLY A 211 10.76 10.39 -9.05
CA GLY A 211 12.15 10.66 -9.40
C GLY A 211 12.93 11.49 -8.39
N PRO A 212 14.11 11.99 -8.80
CA PRO A 212 14.99 12.77 -7.93
C PRO A 212 14.25 13.89 -7.22
N VAL A 213 14.61 14.14 -5.96
CA VAL A 213 14.01 15.20 -5.13
C VAL A 213 14.12 16.58 -5.81
N ALA A 214 15.24 16.83 -6.51
CA ALA A 214 15.43 18.03 -7.32
C ALA A 214 15.40 17.68 -8.82
N PRO A 215 14.82 18.52 -9.69
CA PRO A 215 14.90 18.32 -11.14
C PRO A 215 16.34 18.35 -11.63
N GLY A 216 16.65 17.51 -12.62
CA GLY A 216 17.94 17.52 -13.29
C GLY A 216 18.64 16.16 -13.30
N PRO A 217 19.96 16.12 -13.63
CA PRO A 217 20.71 14.88 -13.65
C PRO A 217 21.01 14.40 -12.23
N PHE A 218 20.78 13.11 -12.00
CA PHE A 218 21.20 12.40 -10.79
C PHE A 218 22.15 11.27 -11.17
N ARG A 219 23.24 11.12 -10.41
CA ARG A 219 24.21 10.03 -10.57
C ARG A 219 23.92 8.97 -9.54
N TYR A 220 23.59 7.78 -10.00
CA TYR A 220 23.37 6.60 -9.16
C TYR A 220 24.66 5.91 -8.74
N ASP A 221 24.56 4.97 -7.79
CA ASP A 221 25.69 4.24 -7.23
C ASP A 221 26.41 3.34 -8.27
N ASP A 222 25.71 2.89 -9.30
CA ASP A 222 26.25 2.17 -10.45
C ASP A 222 27.04 3.07 -11.44
N GLY A 223 27.07 4.38 -11.17
CA GLY A 223 27.71 5.39 -11.99
C GLY A 223 26.87 5.92 -13.16
N SER A 224 25.70 5.35 -13.41
CA SER A 224 24.77 5.85 -14.42
C SER A 224 24.22 7.22 -14.06
N VAL A 225 23.84 8.01 -15.08
CA VAL A 225 23.25 9.34 -14.90
C VAL A 225 21.91 9.40 -15.61
N HIS A 226 20.87 9.73 -14.86
CA HIS A 226 19.51 9.86 -15.38
C HIS A 226 18.96 11.26 -15.13
N LEU A 227 18.20 11.79 -16.09
CA LEU A 227 17.46 13.04 -15.92
C LEU A 227 16.11 12.73 -15.27
N GLY A 228 15.83 13.43 -14.17
CA GLY A 228 14.57 13.32 -13.45
C GLY A 228 13.71 14.56 -13.56
N ASN A 229 12.41 14.38 -13.38
CA ASN A 229 11.41 15.44 -13.37
C ASN A 229 11.28 16.16 -12.02
N GLY A 230 12.08 15.78 -11.02
CA GLY A 230 11.97 16.28 -9.65
C GLY A 230 10.97 15.46 -8.82
N PHE A 231 10.68 15.96 -7.63
CA PHE A 231 9.84 15.27 -6.64
C PHE A 231 8.53 14.76 -7.26
N ALA A 232 8.25 13.49 -7.01
CA ALA A 232 7.07 12.75 -7.50
C ALA A 232 6.91 12.67 -9.03
N GLY A 233 7.89 13.15 -9.81
CA GLY A 233 7.94 12.93 -11.27
C GLY A 233 8.66 11.62 -11.62
N SER A 234 8.73 11.28 -12.91
CA SER A 234 9.46 10.10 -13.38
C SER A 234 10.92 10.43 -13.71
N PRO A 235 11.86 9.49 -13.73
CA PRO A 235 11.75 8.10 -13.30
C PRO A 235 11.91 7.92 -11.80
N GLY A 236 11.34 6.84 -11.27
CA GLY A 236 11.58 6.37 -9.92
C GLY A 236 12.78 5.41 -9.81
N GLU A 237 12.92 4.76 -8.65
CA GLU A 237 14.05 3.88 -8.34
C GLU A 237 13.68 2.73 -7.39
N VAL A 238 14.61 1.81 -7.20
CA VAL A 238 14.61 0.82 -6.11
C VAL A 238 15.72 1.19 -5.12
N VAL A 239 15.36 1.28 -3.84
CA VAL A 239 16.30 1.60 -2.75
C VAL A 239 16.47 0.37 -1.87
N ARG A 240 17.69 0.08 -1.43
CA ARG A 240 17.98 -0.94 -0.43
C ARG A 240 18.31 -0.32 0.91
N PHE A 241 17.72 -0.88 1.98
CA PHE A 241 17.92 -0.46 3.36
C PHE A 241 18.53 -1.58 4.21
N ASP A 242 19.35 -1.20 5.20
CA ASP A 242 19.71 -2.11 6.28
C ASP A 242 18.57 -2.19 7.34
N GLN A 243 18.73 -3.07 8.32
CA GLN A 243 17.75 -3.28 9.41
C GLN A 243 17.52 -2.03 10.29
N ASN A 244 18.33 -0.99 10.17
CA ASN A 244 18.18 0.27 10.89
C ASN A 244 17.62 1.39 10.00
N GLY A 245 17.12 1.06 8.82
CA GLY A 245 16.59 2.04 7.88
C GLY A 245 17.65 2.90 7.19
N LYS A 246 18.95 2.53 7.26
CA LYS A 246 20.00 3.22 6.55
C LYS A 246 20.03 2.79 5.09
N VAL A 247 20.10 3.74 4.17
CA VAL A 247 20.26 3.49 2.73
C VAL A 247 21.59 2.77 2.48
N LEU A 248 21.52 1.63 1.83
CA LEU A 248 22.67 0.84 1.37
C LEU A 248 22.98 1.12 -0.10
N SER A 249 21.94 1.25 -0.95
CA SER A 249 22.10 1.57 -2.37
C SER A 249 20.83 2.13 -2.98
N GLN A 250 20.98 2.83 -4.10
CA GLN A 250 19.93 3.36 -4.96
C GLN A 250 20.16 2.85 -6.39
N SER A 251 19.13 2.25 -6.99
CA SER A 251 19.21 1.64 -8.34
C SER A 251 18.11 2.22 -9.25
N PRO A 252 18.50 2.81 -10.41
CA PRO A 252 17.55 3.47 -11.29
C PRO A 252 16.56 2.48 -11.92
N ALA A 253 15.27 2.84 -11.92
CA ALA A 253 14.26 2.06 -12.64
C ALA A 253 14.17 2.42 -14.13
N ALA A 254 14.73 3.54 -14.54
CA ALA A 254 14.68 3.99 -15.93
C ALA A 254 15.44 3.04 -16.87
N THR A 255 14.82 2.74 -18.00
CA THR A 255 15.46 1.98 -19.07
C THR A 255 16.50 2.84 -19.78
N PRO A 256 17.75 2.36 -19.96
CA PRO A 256 18.71 3.04 -20.81
C PRO A 256 18.13 3.25 -22.23
N GLY A 257 18.12 4.49 -22.72
CA GLY A 257 17.51 4.85 -24.01
C GLY A 257 16.01 5.13 -23.98
N GLY A 258 15.36 4.92 -22.84
CA GLY A 258 13.94 5.22 -22.63
C GLY A 258 13.00 4.05 -22.94
N ASP A 259 11.75 4.25 -22.56
CA ASP A 259 10.64 3.34 -22.82
C ASP A 259 9.83 3.80 -24.05
N ASN A 260 8.76 3.08 -24.40
CA ASN A 260 7.88 3.44 -25.52
C ASN A 260 7.21 4.80 -25.29
N GLU A 261 7.53 5.82 -26.08
CA GLU A 261 7.04 7.19 -25.89
C GLU A 261 5.51 7.30 -25.95
N LYS A 262 4.84 6.46 -26.73
CA LYS A 262 3.38 6.48 -26.85
C LYS A 262 2.68 5.97 -25.59
N LEU A 263 3.33 5.06 -24.86
CA LEU A 263 2.77 4.41 -23.67
C LEU A 263 3.31 5.02 -22.36
N CYS A 264 4.48 5.65 -22.40
CA CYS A 264 5.26 6.06 -21.24
C CYS A 264 5.59 7.56 -21.25
N ALA A 265 4.64 8.39 -21.61
CA ALA A 265 4.84 9.84 -21.60
C ALA A 265 5.15 10.36 -20.19
N ASN A 266 6.02 11.37 -20.08
CA ASN A 266 6.28 12.15 -18.87
C ASN A 266 5.66 13.54 -18.98
N LEU A 267 5.19 14.10 -17.85
CA LEU A 267 4.71 15.49 -17.80
C LEU A 267 5.36 16.26 -16.63
N PRO A 268 6.02 17.40 -16.87
CA PRO A 268 6.40 17.91 -18.20
C PRO A 268 7.36 16.96 -18.90
N ARG A 269 7.46 17.06 -20.22
CA ARG A 269 8.38 16.21 -21.02
C ARG A 269 9.83 16.64 -20.79
N ILE A 270 10.45 16.11 -19.76
CA ILE A 270 11.87 16.30 -19.42
C ILE A 270 12.54 14.92 -19.47
N GLY A 271 13.70 14.86 -20.13
CA GLY A 271 14.43 13.61 -20.29
C GLY A 271 13.82 12.66 -21.31
N THR A 272 14.21 11.39 -21.23
CA THR A 272 13.68 10.33 -22.08
C THR A 272 12.30 9.86 -21.57
N PRO A 273 11.38 9.43 -22.46
CA PRO A 273 10.13 8.83 -22.06
C PRO A 273 10.38 7.62 -21.15
N THR A 274 9.61 7.50 -20.08
CA THR A 274 9.75 6.35 -19.18
C THR A 274 8.44 6.03 -18.47
N CYS A 275 8.15 4.73 -18.33
CA CYS A 275 7.13 4.20 -17.44
C CYS A 275 7.66 3.88 -16.05
N ALA A 276 8.93 4.16 -15.75
CA ALA A 276 9.57 3.84 -14.49
C ALA A 276 8.96 4.60 -13.31
N ASN A 277 7.87 4.06 -12.78
CA ASN A 277 7.20 4.50 -11.56
C ASN A 277 6.93 3.26 -10.69
N PRO A 278 7.99 2.62 -10.15
CA PRO A 278 7.88 1.35 -9.44
C PRO A 278 7.00 1.50 -8.21
N HIS A 279 6.01 0.59 -8.08
CA HIS A 279 5.02 0.54 -7.02
C HIS A 279 5.13 -0.79 -6.27
N GLY A 280 4.43 -1.85 -6.67
CA GLY A 280 4.57 -3.16 -6.06
C GLY A 280 5.96 -3.76 -6.21
N ILE A 281 6.39 -4.55 -5.23
CA ILE A 281 7.73 -5.15 -5.18
C ILE A 281 7.72 -6.50 -4.49
N GLN A 282 8.26 -7.53 -5.12
CA GLN A 282 8.54 -8.81 -4.47
C GLN A 282 9.79 -9.48 -5.05
N ALA A 283 10.52 -10.23 -4.22
CA ALA A 283 11.74 -10.90 -4.61
C ALA A 283 11.67 -12.42 -4.44
N ARG A 284 12.29 -13.13 -5.37
CA ARG A 284 12.69 -14.54 -5.27
C ARG A 284 14.19 -14.61 -5.09
N GLU A 285 14.63 -14.66 -3.82
CA GLU A 285 16.05 -14.67 -3.47
C GLU A 285 16.77 -15.90 -4.04
N ASP A 286 16.10 -17.06 -4.07
CA ASP A 286 16.60 -18.30 -4.66
C ASP A 286 16.81 -18.23 -6.18
N LEU A 287 16.09 -17.35 -6.86
CA LEU A 287 16.21 -17.08 -8.28
C LEU A 287 17.04 -15.81 -8.58
N ASN A 288 17.56 -15.13 -7.57
CA ASN A 288 18.20 -13.82 -7.69
C ASN A 288 17.39 -12.82 -8.52
N THR A 289 16.08 -12.84 -8.39
CA THR A 289 15.19 -12.01 -9.20
C THR A 289 14.26 -11.20 -8.33
N LEU A 290 14.18 -9.90 -8.61
CA LEU A 290 13.20 -8.97 -8.07
C LEU A 290 12.20 -8.61 -9.16
N VAL A 291 10.93 -8.44 -8.80
CA VAL A 291 9.86 -7.99 -9.70
C VAL A 291 9.24 -6.72 -9.12
N THR A 292 9.04 -5.70 -9.96
CA THR A 292 8.32 -4.48 -9.61
C THR A 292 7.27 -4.17 -10.67
N SER A 293 6.12 -3.64 -10.24
CA SER A 293 5.14 -3.02 -11.13
C SER A 293 5.45 -1.55 -11.35
N ASP A 294 4.96 -0.96 -12.44
CA ASP A 294 4.93 0.49 -12.64
C ASP A 294 3.47 0.96 -12.62
N TYR A 295 3.11 1.78 -11.64
CA TYR A 295 1.71 2.18 -11.46
C TYR A 295 1.34 3.45 -12.22
N ALA A 296 1.87 4.57 -11.79
CA ALA A 296 1.52 5.87 -12.34
C ALA A 296 2.56 6.93 -11.96
N GLU A 297 2.58 8.05 -12.67
CA GLU A 297 3.40 9.20 -12.25
C GLU A 297 2.74 9.92 -11.06
N PRO A 298 3.32 9.85 -9.84
CA PRO A 298 2.62 10.27 -8.61
C PRO A 298 2.25 11.75 -8.61
N ARG A 299 3.11 12.63 -9.12
CA ARG A 299 2.87 14.07 -9.12
C ARG A 299 1.56 14.45 -9.82
N ASN A 300 1.28 13.84 -10.95
CA ASN A 300 0.12 14.19 -11.76
C ASN A 300 -1.13 13.35 -11.43
N ILE A 301 -0.98 12.29 -10.65
CA ILE A 301 -2.11 11.41 -10.26
C ILE A 301 -2.53 11.66 -8.80
N ILE A 302 -1.57 11.84 -7.91
CA ILE A 302 -1.80 11.90 -6.46
C ILE A 302 -1.60 13.33 -5.93
N LEU A 303 -0.47 13.98 -6.27
CA LEU A 303 -0.12 15.26 -5.65
C LEU A 303 -0.78 16.46 -6.32
N ASP A 304 -1.05 16.41 -7.61
CA ASP A 304 -1.72 17.49 -8.37
C ASP A 304 -2.82 16.93 -9.28
N PRO A 305 -3.92 16.40 -8.71
CA PRO A 305 -5.01 15.81 -9.48
C PRO A 305 -5.94 16.85 -10.14
N VAL A 306 -5.53 18.11 -10.24
CA VAL A 306 -6.39 19.25 -10.64
C VAL A 306 -6.94 19.13 -12.06
N LYS A 307 -6.32 18.32 -12.90
CA LYS A 307 -6.84 18.01 -14.23
C LYS A 307 -6.76 16.51 -14.46
N GLN A 308 -7.75 15.96 -15.15
CA GLN A 308 -7.71 14.58 -15.61
C GLN A 308 -6.33 14.30 -16.19
N PRO A 309 -5.49 13.51 -15.53
CA PRO A 309 -4.17 13.21 -16.03
C PRO A 309 -4.33 12.49 -17.36
N SER A 310 -3.36 12.69 -18.25
CA SER A 310 -3.29 11.89 -19.46
C SER A 310 -3.34 10.41 -19.08
N PRO A 311 -4.16 9.58 -19.74
CA PRO A 311 -4.20 8.13 -19.48
C PRO A 311 -2.83 7.46 -19.60
N TYR A 312 -1.93 8.06 -20.37
CA TYR A 312 -0.54 7.59 -20.54
C TYR A 312 0.33 7.75 -19.28
N LEU A 313 -0.11 8.52 -18.29
CA LEU A 313 0.57 8.59 -16.99
C LEU A 313 0.30 7.36 -16.10
N ARG A 314 -0.65 6.52 -16.48
CA ARG A 314 -0.93 5.23 -15.86
C ARG A 314 -0.21 4.14 -16.63
N ARG A 315 0.73 3.47 -15.97
CA ARG A 315 1.76 2.66 -16.61
C ARG A 315 1.30 1.24 -16.89
N PRO A 316 1.66 0.67 -18.06
CA PRO A 316 1.31 -0.71 -18.43
C PRO A 316 2.49 -1.68 -18.27
N THR A 317 3.46 -1.41 -17.40
CA THR A 317 4.73 -2.13 -17.38
C THR A 317 5.00 -2.86 -16.07
N VAL A 318 5.70 -3.99 -16.19
CA VAL A 318 6.33 -4.75 -15.10
C VAL A 318 7.83 -4.83 -15.38
N ARG A 319 8.64 -4.70 -14.34
CA ARG A 319 10.10 -4.78 -14.44
C ARG A 319 10.63 -5.97 -13.69
N THR A 320 11.62 -6.66 -14.27
CA THR A 320 12.41 -7.68 -13.58
C THR A 320 13.85 -7.21 -13.42
N TRP A 321 14.43 -7.55 -12.28
CA TRP A 321 15.76 -7.12 -11.88
C TRP A 321 16.62 -8.31 -11.52
N ASP A 322 17.90 -8.27 -11.87
CA ASP A 322 18.92 -9.17 -11.35
C ASP A 322 19.44 -8.62 -10.01
N ILE A 323 19.23 -9.39 -8.96
CA ILE A 323 19.69 -9.10 -7.61
C ILE A 323 20.76 -10.08 -7.12
N SER A 324 21.53 -10.68 -8.02
CA SER A 324 22.70 -11.51 -7.67
C SER A 324 23.73 -10.71 -6.86
N ASP A 325 23.91 -9.44 -7.19
CA ASP A 325 24.50 -8.44 -6.30
C ASP A 325 23.38 -7.67 -5.59
N ARG A 326 23.19 -7.96 -4.30
CA ARG A 326 22.11 -7.34 -3.50
C ARG A 326 22.24 -5.82 -3.40
N ASN A 327 23.47 -5.27 -3.46
CA ASN A 327 23.68 -3.83 -3.37
C ASN A 327 23.52 -3.10 -4.70
N HIS A 328 23.53 -3.81 -5.80
CA HIS A 328 23.42 -3.21 -7.13
C HIS A 328 22.37 -3.95 -7.98
N PRO A 329 21.07 -3.90 -7.60
CA PRO A 329 20.00 -4.40 -8.46
C PRO A 329 20.13 -3.86 -9.86
N LYS A 330 20.12 -4.73 -10.86
CA LYS A 330 20.22 -4.34 -12.26
C LYS A 330 18.92 -4.61 -12.99
N LEU A 331 18.38 -3.59 -13.63
CA LEU A 331 17.20 -3.75 -14.49
C LEU A 331 17.53 -4.77 -15.59
N LYS A 332 16.74 -5.86 -15.66
CA LYS A 332 16.93 -6.97 -16.58
C LYS A 332 15.98 -6.89 -17.76
N ALA A 333 14.69 -6.67 -17.50
CA ALA A 333 13.67 -6.53 -18.52
C ALA A 333 12.56 -5.58 -18.11
N VAL A 334 11.94 -4.95 -19.11
CA VAL A 334 10.70 -4.19 -19.01
C VAL A 334 9.67 -4.89 -19.89
N SER A 335 8.64 -5.43 -19.27
CA SER A 335 7.54 -6.10 -19.98
C SER A 335 6.33 -5.17 -20.04
N TYR A 336 5.80 -4.98 -21.24
CA TYR A 336 4.52 -4.32 -21.45
C TYR A 336 3.41 -5.37 -21.34
N LEU A 337 2.46 -5.15 -20.45
CA LEU A 337 1.31 -6.03 -20.35
C LEU A 337 0.45 -5.90 -21.62
N PRO A 338 -0.10 -7.02 -22.12
CA PRO A 338 -0.96 -6.97 -23.29
C PRO A 338 -2.27 -6.24 -22.96
N ASP A 339 -2.84 -5.59 -23.97
CA ASP A 339 -4.21 -5.12 -23.89
C ASP A 339 -5.16 -6.31 -23.88
N GLY A 340 -6.20 -6.27 -23.07
CA GLY A 340 -7.20 -7.34 -22.98
C GLY A 340 -8.38 -7.12 -23.93
N PRO A 341 -9.43 -7.96 -23.83
CA PRO A 341 -10.58 -7.92 -24.72
C PRO A 341 -11.48 -6.68 -24.57
N ARG A 342 -11.30 -5.89 -23.49
CA ARG A 342 -12.03 -4.63 -23.28
C ARG A 342 -11.29 -3.42 -23.84
N ALA A 343 -10.09 -3.61 -24.37
CA ALA A 343 -9.29 -2.51 -24.89
C ALA A 343 -10.03 -1.74 -25.98
N ASP A 344 -10.08 -0.43 -25.81
CA ASP A 344 -10.58 0.50 -26.83
C ASP A 344 -9.38 1.26 -27.43
N PRO A 345 -9.08 1.09 -28.70
CA PRO A 345 -7.98 1.81 -29.33
C PRO A 345 -8.13 3.34 -29.32
N GLU A 346 -9.36 3.82 -29.17
CA GLU A 346 -9.67 5.26 -29.11
C GLU A 346 -9.66 5.80 -27.68
N ASP A 347 -9.83 4.93 -26.67
CA ASP A 347 -9.79 5.31 -25.25
C ASP A 347 -8.81 4.44 -24.46
N PRO A 348 -7.57 4.90 -24.29
CA PRO A 348 -6.55 4.15 -23.56
C PRO A 348 -6.89 3.90 -22.07
N LEU A 349 -7.94 4.52 -21.51
CA LEU A 349 -8.42 4.18 -20.16
C LEU A 349 -9.16 2.84 -20.12
N HIS A 350 -9.68 2.37 -21.24
CA HIS A 350 -10.35 1.09 -21.37
C HIS A 350 -9.38 -0.06 -21.73
N SER A 351 -8.08 0.12 -21.52
CA SER A 351 -7.11 -0.97 -21.66
C SER A 351 -6.90 -1.67 -20.33
N GLU A 352 -7.01 -2.98 -20.32
CA GLU A 352 -6.77 -3.82 -19.14
C GLU A 352 -5.34 -3.71 -18.62
N SER A 353 -4.39 -3.32 -19.46
CA SER A 353 -2.97 -3.20 -19.09
C SER A 353 -2.63 -1.97 -18.25
N ARG A 354 -3.55 -1.04 -18.03
CA ARG A 354 -3.24 0.26 -17.40
C ARG A 354 -3.28 0.24 -15.88
N ALA A 355 -2.37 1.04 -15.28
CA ALA A 355 -2.19 1.18 -13.84
C ALA A 355 -1.82 -0.16 -13.18
N VAL A 356 -0.69 -0.73 -13.58
CA VAL A 356 -0.16 -1.96 -12.97
C VAL A 356 0.26 -1.64 -11.56
N MET A 357 -0.60 -1.95 -10.59
CA MET A 357 -0.39 -1.51 -9.23
C MET A 357 0.51 -2.45 -8.45
N GLU A 358 0.14 -3.73 -8.39
CA GLU A 358 0.84 -4.70 -7.56
C GLU A 358 1.33 -5.90 -8.36
N THR A 359 2.40 -6.51 -7.85
CA THR A 359 2.93 -7.79 -8.32
C THR A 359 3.09 -8.75 -7.15
N THR A 360 2.95 -10.05 -7.42
CA THR A 360 3.27 -11.11 -6.46
C THR A 360 3.96 -12.26 -7.18
N VAL A 361 4.91 -12.90 -6.51
CA VAL A 361 5.68 -14.01 -7.07
C VAL A 361 5.15 -15.36 -6.57
N THR A 362 5.39 -16.43 -7.30
CA THR A 362 5.21 -17.79 -6.78
C THR A 362 6.29 -18.11 -5.75
N ASN A 363 5.98 -18.93 -4.75
CA ASN A 363 6.82 -19.14 -3.57
C ASN A 363 7.53 -20.49 -3.58
N GLN A 364 6.90 -21.52 -4.16
CA GLN A 364 7.41 -22.89 -4.05
C GLN A 364 8.65 -23.13 -4.91
N PRO A 365 9.62 -23.94 -4.42
CA PRO A 365 10.74 -24.38 -5.23
C PRO A 365 10.25 -25.05 -6.52
N GLY A 366 10.82 -24.65 -7.65
CA GLY A 366 10.41 -25.13 -8.98
C GLY A 366 9.36 -24.28 -9.68
N HIS A 367 8.62 -23.44 -8.96
CA HIS A 367 7.79 -22.41 -9.56
C HIS A 367 8.58 -21.12 -9.74
N LYS A 368 8.53 -20.54 -10.93
CA LYS A 368 9.27 -19.31 -11.28
C LYS A 368 8.38 -18.19 -11.75
N GLY A 369 7.08 -18.33 -11.55
CA GLY A 369 6.10 -17.39 -12.06
C GLY A 369 5.92 -16.15 -11.20
N ALA A 370 5.18 -15.19 -11.77
CA ALA A 370 4.66 -14.03 -11.05
C ALA A 370 3.31 -13.63 -11.62
N PHE A 371 2.53 -12.97 -10.77
CA PHE A 371 1.29 -12.32 -11.14
C PHE A 371 1.46 -10.80 -11.05
N ALA A 372 0.76 -10.07 -11.90
CA ALA A 372 0.61 -8.63 -11.85
C ALA A 372 -0.88 -8.29 -11.97
N GLN A 373 -1.30 -7.21 -11.33
CA GLN A 373 -2.67 -6.76 -11.42
C GLN A 373 -2.75 -5.29 -11.81
N THR A 374 -3.85 -4.93 -12.47
CA THR A 374 -4.12 -3.55 -12.84
C THR A 374 -5.28 -3.00 -12.02
N MET A 375 -5.08 -1.79 -11.48
CA MET A 375 -6.10 -1.15 -10.65
C MET A 375 -7.32 -0.77 -11.47
N GLN A 376 -7.11 -0.07 -12.58
CA GLN A 376 -8.21 0.43 -13.39
C GLN A 376 -8.58 -0.49 -14.54
N GLY A 377 -7.62 -1.26 -15.00
CA GLY A 377 -7.86 -2.30 -15.97
C GLY A 377 -8.70 -3.45 -15.43
N GLY A 378 -8.65 -3.72 -14.13
CA GLY A 378 -9.42 -4.80 -13.50
C GLY A 378 -9.00 -6.19 -13.97
N ALA A 379 -7.72 -6.40 -14.25
CA ALA A 379 -7.20 -7.63 -14.80
C ALA A 379 -6.03 -8.19 -13.99
N VAL A 380 -5.87 -9.50 -14.03
CA VAL A 380 -4.74 -10.25 -13.46
C VAL A 380 -3.97 -10.91 -14.59
N PHE A 381 -2.68 -10.62 -14.62
CA PHE A 381 -1.73 -11.16 -15.59
C PHE A 381 -0.78 -12.15 -14.92
N TYR A 382 -0.27 -13.10 -15.69
CA TYR A 382 0.67 -14.11 -15.23
C TYR A 382 1.82 -14.29 -16.21
N THR A 383 3.03 -14.47 -15.68
CA THR A 383 4.17 -15.01 -16.42
C THR A 383 4.69 -16.26 -15.71
N PRO A 384 5.01 -17.34 -16.43
CA PRO A 384 5.46 -18.59 -15.84
C PRO A 384 6.94 -18.58 -15.43
N ASP A 385 7.73 -17.62 -15.93
CA ASP A 385 9.17 -17.54 -15.67
C ASP A 385 9.69 -16.09 -15.65
N ILE A 386 9.90 -15.56 -14.43
CA ILE A 386 10.51 -14.25 -14.19
C ILE A 386 12.02 -14.24 -14.47
N THR A 387 12.65 -15.41 -14.63
CA THR A 387 14.07 -15.50 -14.94
C THR A 387 14.36 -15.43 -16.43
N ALA A 388 13.34 -15.49 -17.28
CA ALA A 388 13.46 -15.31 -18.70
C ALA A 388 14.09 -13.95 -19.06
N LYS A 389 14.78 -13.90 -20.21
CA LYS A 389 15.33 -12.63 -20.72
C LYS A 389 14.22 -11.61 -21.01
N GLU A 390 13.11 -12.08 -21.51
CA GLU A 390 11.90 -11.32 -21.83
C GLU A 390 10.70 -12.11 -21.27
N PRO A 391 10.27 -11.86 -20.03
CA PRO A 391 9.12 -12.53 -19.46
C PRO A 391 7.86 -12.25 -20.27
N HIS A 392 7.17 -13.32 -20.68
CA HIS A 392 5.92 -13.23 -21.44
C HIS A 392 4.74 -13.23 -20.49
N TRP A 393 3.93 -12.18 -20.55
CA TRP A 393 2.75 -11.99 -19.70
C TRP A 393 1.47 -12.24 -20.49
N VAL A 394 0.53 -12.93 -19.84
CA VAL A 394 -0.80 -13.25 -20.39
C VAL A 394 -1.84 -12.84 -19.36
N GLU A 395 -2.95 -12.25 -19.81
CA GLU A 395 -4.11 -12.04 -18.94
C GLU A 395 -4.74 -13.40 -18.64
N VAL A 396 -4.89 -13.71 -17.33
CA VAL A 396 -5.36 -15.02 -16.86
C VAL A 396 -6.66 -14.97 -16.09
N PHE A 397 -7.04 -13.78 -15.60
CA PHE A 397 -8.31 -13.56 -14.90
C PHE A 397 -8.71 -12.09 -15.00
N ASP A 398 -10.01 -11.83 -14.99
CA ASP A 398 -10.61 -10.51 -15.03
C ASP A 398 -11.58 -10.32 -13.85
N ASP A 399 -11.53 -9.15 -13.20
CA ASP A 399 -12.39 -8.82 -12.05
C ASP A 399 -13.87 -8.97 -12.38
N GLY A 400 -14.26 -8.82 -13.66
CA GLY A 400 -15.63 -9.05 -14.13
C GLY A 400 -16.19 -10.42 -13.79
N ALA A 401 -15.33 -11.45 -13.75
CA ALA A 401 -15.72 -12.80 -13.38
C ALA A 401 -16.02 -12.95 -11.85
N ALA A 402 -15.47 -12.06 -11.01
CA ALA A 402 -15.69 -12.06 -9.56
C ALA A 402 -16.76 -11.05 -9.12
N ASN A 403 -17.03 -10.02 -9.90
CA ASN A 403 -17.88 -8.89 -9.53
C ASN A 403 -19.27 -9.30 -9.02
N LYS A 404 -19.94 -10.21 -9.73
CA LYS A 404 -21.28 -10.69 -9.32
C LYS A 404 -21.27 -11.54 -8.06
N ALA A 405 -20.13 -12.17 -7.73
CA ALA A 405 -20.00 -12.93 -6.50
C ALA A 405 -19.81 -12.02 -5.28
N ILE A 406 -19.21 -10.84 -5.48
CA ILE A 406 -19.03 -9.80 -4.46
C ILE A 406 -20.30 -8.95 -4.34
N ASP A 407 -20.84 -8.48 -5.46
CA ASP A 407 -22.03 -7.64 -5.51
C ASP A 407 -22.96 -8.16 -6.62
N PRO A 408 -24.07 -8.85 -6.27
CA PRO A 408 -25.00 -9.38 -7.26
C PRO A 408 -25.65 -8.33 -8.18
N ALA A 409 -25.65 -7.06 -7.76
CA ALA A 409 -26.15 -5.95 -8.56
C ALA A 409 -25.10 -5.40 -9.53
N ASN A 410 -23.85 -5.84 -9.40
CA ASN A 410 -22.75 -5.38 -10.25
C ASN A 410 -22.75 -6.12 -11.59
N ASP A 411 -23.08 -5.42 -12.66
CA ASP A 411 -23.02 -5.87 -14.07
C ASP A 411 -21.86 -5.25 -14.84
N SER A 412 -20.92 -4.59 -14.17
CA SER A 412 -19.72 -4.07 -14.80
C SER A 412 -18.84 -5.20 -15.34
N ASN A 413 -18.10 -4.87 -16.40
CA ASN A 413 -17.21 -5.79 -17.10
C ASN A 413 -15.81 -5.88 -16.46
N GLY A 414 -15.66 -5.61 -15.16
CA GLY A 414 -14.35 -5.65 -14.47
C GLY A 414 -13.59 -4.33 -14.48
N GLY A 415 -13.64 -3.57 -15.55
CA GLY A 415 -13.10 -2.22 -15.60
C GLY A 415 -13.68 -1.34 -14.49
N SER A 416 -12.87 -0.49 -13.86
CA SER A 416 -13.26 0.37 -12.73
C SER A 416 -13.54 -0.36 -11.41
N SER A 417 -13.13 -1.63 -11.26
CA SER A 417 -13.18 -2.36 -9.97
C SER A 417 -12.22 -1.78 -8.93
N ASN A 418 -11.24 -0.99 -9.38
CA ASN A 418 -10.21 -0.36 -8.56
C ASN A 418 -9.49 -1.37 -7.66
N GLY A 419 -8.90 -2.41 -8.28
CA GLY A 419 -8.18 -3.44 -7.56
C GLY A 419 -6.88 -2.90 -6.96
N GLY A 420 -6.69 -3.13 -5.67
CA GLY A 420 -5.49 -2.74 -4.94
C GLY A 420 -4.53 -3.92 -4.75
N TRP A 421 -4.58 -4.56 -3.61
CA TRP A 421 -3.67 -5.63 -3.20
C TRP A 421 -3.87 -6.94 -3.96
N ILE A 422 -2.76 -7.65 -4.17
CA ILE A 422 -2.69 -9.01 -4.69
C ILE A 422 -1.56 -9.78 -3.99
N GLN A 423 -1.82 -11.03 -3.59
CA GLN A 423 -0.79 -11.88 -2.97
C GLN A 423 -1.05 -13.36 -3.22
N THR A 424 0.01 -14.13 -3.55
CA THR A 424 -0.03 -15.60 -3.60
C THR A 424 0.07 -16.20 -2.21
N SER A 425 -0.65 -17.29 -1.95
CA SER A 425 -0.40 -18.09 -0.74
C SER A 425 1.00 -18.71 -0.77
N PRO A 426 1.64 -18.97 0.39
CA PRO A 426 2.97 -19.56 0.43
C PRO A 426 3.07 -20.94 -0.25
N ASP A 427 1.97 -21.70 -0.34
CA ASP A 427 1.89 -22.98 -1.05
C ASP A 427 1.55 -22.87 -2.55
N ASP A 428 1.41 -21.66 -3.08
CA ASP A 428 1.03 -21.35 -4.47
C ASP A 428 -0.31 -21.98 -4.92
N ARG A 429 -1.21 -22.25 -3.97
CA ARG A 429 -2.54 -22.75 -4.30
C ARG A 429 -3.52 -21.64 -4.61
N PHE A 430 -3.42 -20.55 -3.86
CA PHE A 430 -4.37 -19.45 -3.94
C PHE A 430 -3.70 -18.13 -4.27
N LEU A 431 -4.46 -17.29 -4.96
CA LEU A 431 -4.18 -15.88 -5.17
C LEU A 431 -5.30 -15.08 -4.51
N TYR A 432 -4.93 -14.18 -3.61
CA TYR A 432 -5.85 -13.27 -2.93
C TYR A 432 -5.84 -11.93 -3.64
N ARG A 433 -7.00 -11.31 -3.78
CA ARG A 433 -7.13 -10.00 -4.38
C ARG A 433 -8.17 -9.14 -3.68
N ALA A 434 -7.82 -7.89 -3.40
CA ALA A 434 -8.70 -6.87 -2.88
C ALA A 434 -9.15 -5.93 -4.01
N ILE A 435 -10.43 -5.56 -4.02
CA ILE A 435 -10.99 -4.56 -4.93
C ILE A 435 -11.85 -3.56 -4.15
N GLN A 436 -11.69 -2.27 -4.45
CA GLN A 436 -12.44 -1.21 -3.76
C GLN A 436 -13.89 -1.11 -4.23
N GLY A 437 -14.19 -1.58 -5.43
CA GLY A 437 -15.43 -1.30 -6.10
C GLY A 437 -15.44 0.10 -6.72
N ARG A 438 -16.55 0.47 -7.33
CA ARG A 438 -16.71 1.73 -8.04
C ARG A 438 -17.46 2.75 -7.18
N GLN A 439 -16.93 3.96 -7.14
CA GLN A 439 -17.58 5.08 -6.46
C GLN A 439 -18.89 5.45 -7.16
N PRO A 440 -19.93 5.87 -6.41
CA PRO A 440 -21.13 6.44 -7.00
C PRO A 440 -20.81 7.64 -7.90
N GLY A 441 -21.44 7.69 -9.06
CA GLY A 441 -21.24 8.76 -10.02
C GLY A 441 -20.00 8.66 -10.89
N ALA A 442 -19.18 7.61 -10.76
CA ALA A 442 -17.94 7.44 -11.54
C ALA A 442 -18.19 7.28 -13.05
N LEU A 443 -19.30 6.66 -13.44
CA LEU A 443 -19.70 6.47 -14.85
C LEU A 443 -20.83 7.44 -15.28
N GLY A 444 -21.20 8.38 -14.43
CA GLY A 444 -22.26 9.36 -14.69
C GLY A 444 -23.15 9.60 -13.47
N PRO A 445 -24.01 10.64 -13.51
CA PRO A 445 -24.78 11.06 -12.34
C PRO A 445 -25.68 9.98 -11.71
N ASP A 446 -26.12 9.03 -12.52
CA ASP A 446 -27.05 7.95 -12.13
C ASP A 446 -26.32 6.64 -11.78
N ASP A 447 -24.97 6.61 -11.81
CA ASP A 447 -24.20 5.44 -11.43
C ASP A 447 -24.26 5.21 -9.91
N PRO A 448 -24.85 4.09 -9.44
CA PRO A 448 -24.95 3.80 -8.00
C PRO A 448 -23.60 3.40 -7.39
N GLY A 449 -22.55 3.19 -8.22
CA GLY A 449 -21.32 2.56 -7.78
C GLY A 449 -21.48 1.06 -7.57
N THR A 450 -20.42 0.41 -7.05
CA THR A 450 -20.43 -1.03 -6.75
C THR A 450 -19.74 -1.32 -5.43
N THR A 451 -20.20 -2.35 -4.74
CA THR A 451 -19.55 -2.87 -3.52
C THR A 451 -18.19 -3.46 -3.88
N GLY A 452 -17.17 -3.13 -3.07
CA GLY A 452 -15.88 -3.78 -3.13
C GLY A 452 -15.78 -5.01 -2.24
N GLY A 453 -14.67 -5.72 -2.30
CA GLY A 453 -14.49 -6.92 -1.51
C GLY A 453 -13.16 -7.62 -1.74
N VAL A 454 -13.08 -8.84 -1.24
CA VAL A 454 -11.94 -9.74 -1.45
C VAL A 454 -12.42 -10.96 -2.20
N TYR A 455 -11.62 -11.41 -3.15
CA TYR A 455 -11.83 -12.73 -3.75
C TYR A 455 -10.54 -13.54 -3.78
N THR A 456 -10.73 -14.86 -3.86
CA THR A 456 -9.65 -15.84 -3.93
C THR A 456 -9.76 -16.64 -5.21
N LEU A 457 -8.61 -16.85 -5.84
CA LEU A 457 -8.49 -17.68 -7.04
C LEU A 457 -7.69 -18.95 -6.71
N ASP A 458 -8.16 -20.11 -7.13
CA ASP A 458 -7.32 -21.32 -7.19
C ASP A 458 -6.42 -21.21 -8.43
N ILE A 459 -5.11 -21.06 -8.19
CA ILE A 459 -4.08 -20.93 -9.20
C ILE A 459 -3.25 -22.20 -9.39
N SER A 460 -3.53 -23.24 -8.61
CA SER A 460 -2.71 -24.46 -8.54
C SER A 460 -2.53 -25.13 -9.91
N LYS A 461 -3.58 -25.19 -10.72
CA LYS A 461 -3.53 -25.77 -12.06
C LYS A 461 -2.65 -24.95 -13.00
N LEU A 462 -2.81 -23.63 -13.00
CA LEU A 462 -2.02 -22.71 -13.83
C LEU A 462 -0.53 -22.84 -13.52
N VAL A 463 -0.18 -22.68 -12.23
CA VAL A 463 1.21 -22.65 -11.78
C VAL A 463 1.91 -24.00 -11.99
N SER A 464 1.22 -25.13 -11.77
CA SER A 464 1.77 -26.47 -11.95
C SER A 464 2.17 -26.80 -13.39
N LYS A 465 1.61 -26.08 -14.37
CA LYS A 465 1.94 -26.28 -15.79
C LYS A 465 3.23 -25.57 -16.23
N GLY A 466 3.74 -24.64 -15.42
CA GLY A 466 4.92 -23.85 -15.80
C GLY A 466 4.69 -23.15 -17.14
N THR A 467 5.60 -23.33 -18.09
CA THR A 467 5.52 -22.74 -19.43
C THR A 467 4.49 -23.39 -20.36
N ASP A 468 3.95 -24.56 -19.99
CA ASP A 468 3.02 -25.34 -20.83
C ASP A 468 1.54 -25.02 -20.56
N PHE A 469 1.26 -24.04 -19.71
CA PHE A 469 -0.10 -23.65 -19.37
C PHE A 469 -0.90 -23.15 -20.59
N LYS A 470 -2.20 -23.43 -20.56
CA LYS A 470 -3.15 -22.98 -21.58
C LYS A 470 -4.22 -22.13 -20.92
N CYS A 471 -4.00 -20.83 -20.91
CA CYS A 471 -4.94 -19.86 -20.39
C CYS A 471 -4.80 -18.55 -21.16
N SER A 472 -5.92 -17.93 -21.52
CA SER A 472 -5.99 -16.57 -22.04
C SER A 472 -7.38 -16.00 -21.83
N ILE A 473 -7.44 -14.72 -21.48
CA ILE A 473 -8.66 -13.92 -21.48
C ILE A 473 -8.63 -13.07 -22.76
N ASP A 474 -9.15 -13.60 -23.85
CA ASP A 474 -9.08 -13.01 -25.19
C ASP A 474 -10.44 -12.57 -25.73
N THR A 475 -11.52 -12.78 -24.96
CA THR A 475 -12.88 -12.38 -25.31
C THR A 475 -13.63 -11.80 -24.10
N LEU A 476 -14.59 -10.91 -24.36
CA LEU A 476 -15.46 -10.36 -23.32
C LEU A 476 -16.22 -11.45 -22.56
N GLU A 477 -16.57 -12.55 -23.22
CA GLU A 477 -17.22 -13.69 -22.55
C GLU A 477 -16.30 -14.32 -21.51
N LYS A 478 -15.02 -14.55 -21.84
CA LYS A 478 -14.03 -15.08 -20.89
C LYS A 478 -13.75 -14.10 -19.76
N ALA A 479 -13.68 -12.80 -20.03
CA ALA A 479 -13.52 -11.76 -19.01
C ALA A 479 -14.66 -11.78 -17.98
N GLN A 480 -15.90 -12.08 -18.41
CA GLN A 480 -17.06 -12.14 -17.52
C GLN A 480 -17.24 -13.47 -16.77
N ARG A 481 -16.72 -14.57 -17.28
CA ARG A 481 -16.98 -15.92 -16.77
C ARG A 481 -15.76 -16.70 -16.30
N GLY A 482 -14.57 -16.15 -16.55
CA GLY A 482 -13.30 -16.86 -16.40
C GLY A 482 -12.88 -17.61 -17.66
N GLY A 483 -11.55 -17.79 -17.82
CA GLY A 483 -10.95 -18.24 -19.08
C GLY A 483 -11.10 -19.70 -19.45
N GLY A 484 -11.39 -20.58 -18.54
CA GLY A 484 -11.40 -22.04 -18.77
C GLY A 484 -9.99 -22.67 -18.83
N ASP A 485 -9.87 -23.91 -19.30
CA ASP A 485 -8.64 -24.69 -19.38
C ASP A 485 -7.78 -24.64 -18.11
N ASP A 486 -6.56 -24.09 -18.16
CA ASP A 486 -5.65 -23.95 -17.03
C ASP A 486 -5.77 -22.58 -16.32
N CYS A 487 -6.73 -21.75 -16.72
CA CYS A 487 -6.94 -20.46 -16.08
C CYS A 487 -7.31 -20.58 -14.60
N PRO A 488 -6.96 -19.59 -13.76
CA PRO A 488 -7.42 -19.53 -12.39
C PRO A 488 -8.93 -19.62 -12.28
N THR A 489 -9.42 -20.27 -11.22
CA THR A 489 -10.86 -20.39 -10.96
C THR A 489 -11.23 -19.67 -9.66
N LEU A 490 -12.37 -18.99 -9.66
CA LEU A 490 -12.87 -18.31 -8.46
C LEU A 490 -13.20 -19.36 -7.37
N ALA A 491 -12.43 -19.35 -6.28
CA ALA A 491 -12.60 -20.25 -5.14
C ALA A 491 -13.50 -19.65 -4.05
N GLY A 492 -13.46 -18.32 -3.87
CA GLY A 492 -14.26 -17.62 -2.89
C GLY A 492 -14.36 -16.12 -3.19
N ALA A 493 -15.39 -15.48 -2.67
CA ALA A 493 -15.57 -14.04 -2.71
C ALA A 493 -16.35 -13.58 -1.48
N ALA A 494 -15.94 -12.45 -0.91
CA ALA A 494 -16.61 -11.82 0.23
C ALA A 494 -16.78 -10.33 -0.03
N PRO A 495 -18.00 -9.78 0.00
CA PRO A 495 -18.21 -8.34 0.02
C PRO A 495 -17.69 -7.75 1.32
N ILE A 496 -17.12 -6.56 1.23
CA ILE A 496 -16.69 -5.78 2.39
C ILE A 496 -17.61 -4.56 2.50
N ASN A 497 -18.20 -4.39 3.68
CA ASN A 497 -19.11 -3.29 4.00
C ASN A 497 -20.20 -3.08 2.91
N PRO A 498 -21.03 -4.09 2.64
CA PRO A 498 -22.08 -4.00 1.63
C PRO A 498 -23.03 -2.83 1.94
N GLY A 499 -23.37 -2.07 0.91
CA GLY A 499 -24.18 -0.86 1.05
C GLY A 499 -23.36 0.44 1.08
N THR A 500 -22.04 0.35 1.04
CA THR A 500 -21.13 1.50 0.88
C THR A 500 -20.31 1.34 -0.41
N PRO A 501 -20.86 1.66 -1.58
CA PRO A 501 -20.17 1.48 -2.86
C PRO A 501 -18.85 2.27 -2.92
N GLY A 502 -17.82 1.64 -3.50
CA GLY A 502 -16.50 2.23 -3.63
C GLY A 502 -15.69 2.33 -2.35
N ALA A 503 -16.17 1.74 -1.25
CA ALA A 503 -15.52 1.75 0.05
C ALA A 503 -14.87 0.42 0.40
N GLY A 504 -14.61 -0.44 -0.57
CA GLY A 504 -13.93 -1.71 -0.35
C GLY A 504 -12.42 -1.56 -0.14
N PRO A 505 -11.74 -2.70 0.09
CA PRO A 505 -10.34 -2.69 0.51
C PRO A 505 -9.38 -2.31 -0.62
N HIS A 506 -8.35 -1.57 -0.22
CA HIS A 506 -7.21 -1.23 -1.08
C HIS A 506 -6.01 -2.13 -0.82
N TRP A 507 -5.65 -2.34 0.44
CA TRP A 507 -4.52 -3.14 0.86
C TRP A 507 -4.96 -4.40 1.58
N GLY A 508 -4.01 -5.32 1.79
CA GLY A 508 -4.24 -6.54 2.53
C GLY A 508 -2.95 -7.22 3.00
N ALA A 509 -3.08 -8.04 4.02
CA ALA A 509 -2.02 -8.92 4.50
C ALA A 509 -2.64 -10.24 4.94
N TYR A 510 -2.03 -11.36 4.56
CA TYR A 510 -2.43 -12.64 5.13
C TYR A 510 -1.66 -12.92 6.43
N ASP A 511 -2.31 -13.66 7.34
CA ASP A 511 -1.68 -14.20 8.52
C ASP A 511 -0.85 -15.43 8.14
N ASN A 512 0.47 -15.26 8.13
CA ASN A 512 1.43 -16.31 7.79
C ASN A 512 1.86 -17.14 9.02
N PHE A 513 1.25 -16.93 10.19
CA PHE A 513 1.60 -17.65 11.42
C PHE A 513 0.47 -18.52 11.93
N LYS A 514 0.85 -19.56 12.64
CA LYS A 514 -0.07 -20.44 13.36
C LYS A 514 0.52 -20.81 14.71
N LEU A 515 -0.26 -20.68 15.77
CA LEU A 515 0.13 -21.10 17.10
C LEU A 515 0.25 -22.63 17.16
N GLY A 516 1.45 -23.13 17.44
CA GLY A 516 1.73 -24.56 17.61
C GLY A 516 1.25 -25.09 18.96
N ARG A 517 1.21 -26.43 19.10
CA ARG A 517 0.81 -27.11 20.35
C ARG A 517 1.77 -26.84 21.52
N ASP A 518 3.00 -26.47 21.22
CA ASP A 518 4.04 -26.09 22.18
C ASP A 518 3.91 -24.62 22.63
N GLY A 519 2.92 -23.92 22.07
CA GLY A 519 2.65 -22.51 22.35
C GLY A 519 3.59 -21.54 21.61
N LEU A 520 4.44 -22.00 20.69
CA LEU A 520 5.23 -21.15 19.80
C LEU A 520 4.51 -20.94 18.48
N TYR A 521 4.66 -19.78 17.88
CA TYR A 521 4.20 -19.53 16.53
C TYR A 521 5.14 -20.16 15.49
N GLN A 522 4.58 -20.69 14.44
CA GLN A 522 5.32 -21.21 13.29
C GLN A 522 4.69 -20.70 12.00
N GLU A 523 5.52 -20.48 11.00
CA GLU A 523 5.01 -20.11 9.68
C GLU A 523 4.15 -21.21 9.10
N THR A 524 3.08 -20.82 8.42
CA THR A 524 2.15 -21.72 7.73
C THR A 524 2.25 -21.53 6.23
N GLN A 525 2.15 -22.64 5.49
CA GLN A 525 2.08 -22.60 4.03
C GLN A 525 0.65 -22.25 3.53
N SER A 526 -0.35 -22.43 4.41
CA SER A 526 -1.76 -22.16 4.10
C SER A 526 -2.31 -21.18 5.14
N PRO A 527 -2.35 -19.88 4.84
CA PRO A 527 -2.92 -18.86 5.71
C PRO A 527 -4.38 -19.19 6.07
N GLY A 528 -4.76 -19.00 7.33
CA GLY A 528 -6.12 -19.25 7.81
C GLY A 528 -6.99 -17.98 7.82
N ARG A 529 -6.40 -16.81 7.63
CA ARG A 529 -7.09 -15.53 7.60
C ARG A 529 -6.25 -14.47 6.90
N LEU A 530 -6.91 -13.37 6.58
CA LEU A 530 -6.25 -12.15 6.09
C LEU A 530 -6.92 -10.91 6.69
N ALA A 531 -6.20 -9.81 6.71
CA ALA A 531 -6.70 -8.50 7.04
C ALA A 531 -6.74 -7.63 5.78
N VAL A 532 -7.67 -6.68 5.74
CA VAL A 532 -7.77 -5.70 4.65
C VAL A 532 -8.16 -4.34 5.18
N SER A 533 -7.56 -3.29 4.63
CA SER A 533 -7.86 -1.89 4.96
C SER A 533 -8.55 -1.18 3.79
N ASN A 534 -9.57 -0.39 4.15
CA ASN A 534 -10.47 0.26 3.22
C ASN A 534 -10.15 1.75 3.09
N TYR A 535 -8.94 2.04 2.68
CA TYR A 535 -8.48 3.39 2.37
C TYR A 535 -7.47 3.34 1.23
N PHE A 536 -7.54 4.27 0.30
CA PHE A 536 -6.50 4.47 -0.70
C PHE A 536 -5.81 5.82 -0.45
N VAL A 537 -5.95 6.77 -1.36
CA VAL A 537 -5.43 8.14 -1.21
C VAL A 537 -6.57 9.11 -1.50
N ALA A 538 -7.06 9.81 -0.50
CA ALA A 538 -8.23 10.70 -0.60
C ALA A 538 -8.11 11.72 -1.74
N ARG A 539 -6.89 12.22 -1.99
CA ARG A 539 -6.62 13.16 -3.09
C ARG A 539 -6.88 12.58 -4.48
N SER A 540 -6.80 11.26 -4.63
CA SER A 540 -7.12 10.59 -5.90
C SER A 540 -8.63 10.44 -6.12
N GLY A 541 -9.46 10.77 -5.12
CA GLY A 541 -10.90 10.59 -5.12
C GLY A 541 -11.36 9.20 -4.66
N LEU A 542 -10.44 8.35 -4.21
CA LEU A 542 -10.69 6.99 -3.73
C LEU A 542 -10.38 6.93 -2.23
N ASP A 543 -11.28 7.45 -1.42
CA ASP A 543 -11.07 7.63 0.01
C ASP A 543 -11.35 6.36 0.82
N GLY A 544 -12.41 5.62 0.49
CA GLY A 544 -12.83 4.45 1.25
C GLY A 544 -13.70 4.79 2.46
N ASP A 545 -13.94 3.82 3.35
CA ASP A 545 -14.70 4.01 4.59
C ASP A 545 -13.81 3.94 5.85
N HIS A 546 -12.51 3.82 5.67
CA HIS A 546 -11.48 3.80 6.71
C HIS A 546 -11.65 2.65 7.73
N LYS A 547 -12.19 1.52 7.31
CA LYS A 547 -12.29 0.33 8.15
C LYS A 547 -11.16 -0.65 7.87
N LEU A 548 -10.80 -1.37 8.91
CA LEU A 548 -9.93 -2.55 8.85
C LEU A 548 -10.76 -3.77 9.16
N ASN A 549 -10.82 -4.73 8.24
CA ASN A 549 -11.55 -5.97 8.40
C ASN A 549 -10.59 -7.17 8.44
N VAL A 550 -10.94 -8.20 9.21
CA VAL A 550 -10.30 -9.52 9.16
C VAL A 550 -11.27 -10.50 8.51
N LEU A 551 -10.72 -11.39 7.68
CA LEU A 551 -11.47 -12.42 6.98
C LEU A 551 -10.89 -13.78 7.30
N ASP A 552 -11.75 -14.76 7.53
CA ASP A 552 -11.38 -16.18 7.63
C ASP A 552 -11.18 -16.78 6.23
N LEU A 553 -10.14 -17.58 6.09
CA LEU A 553 -9.82 -18.35 4.88
C LEU A 553 -10.04 -19.85 5.12
N GLY A 554 -10.89 -20.44 4.32
CA GLY A 554 -11.08 -21.89 4.30
C GLY A 554 -9.98 -22.62 3.51
N PRO A 555 -9.74 -23.90 3.80
CA PRO A 555 -8.75 -24.71 3.08
C PRO A 555 -9.13 -24.94 1.61
N ASP A 556 -10.36 -24.67 1.22
CA ASP A 556 -10.88 -24.71 -0.14
C ASP A 556 -10.87 -23.33 -0.84
N GLY A 557 -10.26 -22.33 -0.22
CA GLY A 557 -10.17 -20.98 -0.75
C GLY A 557 -11.40 -20.11 -0.47
N LYS A 558 -12.42 -20.61 0.23
CA LYS A 558 -13.54 -19.78 0.66
C LYS A 558 -13.07 -18.69 1.60
N VAL A 559 -13.67 -17.53 1.47
CA VAL A 559 -13.36 -16.35 2.27
C VAL A 559 -14.65 -15.76 2.85
N SER A 560 -14.60 -15.35 4.13
CA SER A 560 -15.72 -14.69 4.81
C SER A 560 -15.23 -13.72 5.87
N VAL A 561 -15.97 -12.63 6.09
CA VAL A 561 -15.63 -11.67 7.15
C VAL A 561 -15.72 -12.33 8.52
N ASP A 562 -14.72 -12.09 9.38
CA ASP A 562 -14.71 -12.54 10.78
C ASP A 562 -15.52 -11.57 11.65
N ASP A 563 -16.76 -11.93 11.94
CA ASP A 563 -17.67 -11.12 12.75
C ASP A 563 -17.24 -10.97 14.22
N ALA A 564 -16.28 -11.75 14.69
CA ALA A 564 -15.74 -11.66 16.04
C ALA A 564 -14.66 -10.57 16.16
N PHE A 565 -14.06 -10.15 15.05
CA PHE A 565 -13.11 -9.06 15.04
C PHE A 565 -13.85 -7.72 15.03
N ARG A 566 -13.91 -7.06 16.21
CA ARG A 566 -14.77 -5.88 16.41
C ARG A 566 -14.04 -4.72 17.04
N ASP A 567 -14.45 -3.54 16.62
CA ASP A 567 -14.02 -2.26 17.20
C ASP A 567 -14.52 -2.12 18.66
N GLU A 568 -13.61 -1.83 19.57
CA GLU A 568 -13.92 -1.69 21.01
C GLU A 568 -14.67 -0.38 21.34
N VAL A 569 -14.63 0.62 20.46
CA VAL A 569 -15.29 1.91 20.64
C VAL A 569 -16.69 1.91 20.04
N THR A 570 -16.82 1.43 18.80
CA THR A 570 -18.09 1.46 18.05
C THR A 570 -18.89 0.18 18.17
N GLY A 571 -18.27 -0.94 18.51
CA GLY A 571 -18.87 -2.28 18.54
C GLY A 571 -19.16 -2.86 17.15
N GLU A 572 -18.75 -2.18 16.07
CA GLU A 572 -18.92 -2.64 14.71
C GLU A 572 -17.97 -3.79 14.37
N VAL A 573 -18.30 -4.56 13.34
CA VAL A 573 -17.38 -5.54 12.75
C VAL A 573 -16.25 -4.79 12.04
N GLY A 574 -15.01 -5.21 12.28
CA GLY A 574 -13.82 -4.48 11.86
C GLY A 574 -13.47 -3.34 12.83
N VAL A 575 -12.29 -2.76 12.67
CA VAL A 575 -11.85 -1.57 13.42
C VAL A 575 -12.10 -0.32 12.59
N ASN A 576 -12.83 0.63 13.15
CA ASN A 576 -13.23 1.86 12.45
C ASN A 576 -12.22 2.98 12.72
N PHE A 577 -11.49 3.40 11.71
CA PHE A 577 -10.52 4.50 11.80
C PHE A 577 -11.17 5.88 11.63
N ASN A 578 -12.44 5.97 11.27
CA ASN A 578 -13.23 7.20 11.30
C ASN A 578 -13.75 7.53 12.71
N ARG A 579 -13.05 7.13 13.75
CA ARG A 579 -13.32 7.46 15.14
C ARG A 579 -12.34 8.53 15.64
N ARG A 580 -12.74 9.30 16.64
CA ARG A 580 -11.90 10.36 17.21
C ARG A 580 -11.20 9.97 18.50
N SER A 581 -11.67 8.92 19.14
CA SER A 581 -11.12 8.43 20.40
C SER A 581 -10.06 7.37 20.12
N TRP A 582 -8.82 7.72 20.44
CA TRP A 582 -7.64 6.86 20.30
C TRP A 582 -6.87 6.81 21.60
N PRO A 583 -6.03 5.78 21.89
CA PRO A 583 -5.15 5.78 23.06
C PRO A 583 -4.26 7.03 23.18
N HIS A 584 -3.89 7.66 22.08
CA HIS A 584 -3.11 8.91 22.05
C HIS A 584 -3.95 10.20 22.13
N GLY A 585 -5.25 10.09 22.33
CA GLY A 585 -6.18 11.22 22.47
C GLY A 585 -7.13 11.40 21.29
N GLU A 586 -7.79 12.55 21.24
CA GLU A 586 -8.74 12.92 20.19
C GLU A 586 -8.06 13.81 19.14
N PHE A 587 -7.47 13.22 18.12
CA PHE A 587 -6.79 13.94 17.03
C PHE A 587 -7.56 13.92 15.71
N GLY A 588 -8.79 13.45 15.68
CA GLY A 588 -9.62 13.34 14.48
C GLY A 588 -9.67 11.92 13.92
N ASN A 589 -10.20 11.81 12.71
CA ASN A 589 -10.25 10.55 11.98
C ASN A 589 -8.87 10.16 11.47
N ALA A 590 -8.66 8.87 11.23
CA ALA A 590 -7.41 8.34 10.71
C ALA A 590 -7.63 7.54 9.41
N LYS A 591 -6.55 7.38 8.66
CA LYS A 591 -6.50 6.76 7.34
C LYS A 591 -5.66 5.50 7.40
N PRO A 592 -6.24 4.30 7.56
CA PRO A 592 -5.50 3.04 7.59
C PRO A 592 -5.09 2.66 6.16
N HIS A 593 -3.79 2.74 5.86
CA HIS A 593 -3.35 2.50 4.50
C HIS A 593 -2.77 1.10 4.29
N SER A 594 -2.05 0.57 5.26
CA SER A 594 -1.54 -0.80 5.19
C SER A 594 -1.46 -1.47 6.54
N GLU A 595 -1.50 -2.79 6.55
CA GLU A 595 -1.48 -3.63 7.73
C GLU A 595 -0.51 -4.79 7.60
N LEU A 596 -0.12 -5.38 8.75
CA LEU A 596 0.82 -6.48 8.82
C LEU A 596 0.56 -7.32 10.07
N PHE A 597 0.40 -8.65 9.92
CA PHE A 597 0.41 -9.57 11.05
C PHE A 597 1.84 -9.77 11.56
N VAL A 598 2.03 -9.64 12.87
CA VAL A 598 3.34 -9.75 13.52
C VAL A 598 3.20 -10.45 14.87
N VAL A 599 4.14 -11.31 15.18
CA VAL A 599 4.36 -11.87 16.52
C VAL A 599 5.73 -11.44 17.05
N ALA A 600 5.95 -11.48 18.35
CA ALA A 600 7.30 -11.20 18.86
C ALA A 600 8.28 -12.28 18.37
N ASP A 601 9.45 -11.89 17.87
CA ASP A 601 10.46 -12.82 17.31
C ASP A 601 10.82 -13.98 18.26
N LYS A 602 10.89 -13.68 19.58
CA LYS A 602 11.12 -14.68 20.65
C LYS A 602 10.03 -15.75 20.75
N ASP A 603 8.82 -15.47 20.24
CA ASP A 603 7.65 -16.36 20.27
C ASP A 603 7.51 -17.19 18.98
N VAL A 604 8.37 -16.94 17.98
CA VAL A 604 8.48 -17.75 16.79
C VAL A 604 9.35 -18.98 17.08
N ARG A 605 8.92 -20.15 16.61
CA ARG A 605 9.72 -21.38 16.71
C ARG A 605 11.04 -21.16 15.96
N GLY A 606 12.17 -21.42 16.63
CA GLY A 606 13.47 -21.47 15.97
C GLY A 606 13.52 -22.58 14.91
N ASP A 607 14.28 -22.34 13.85
CA ASP A 607 14.57 -23.34 12.80
C ASP A 607 15.33 -24.55 13.36
#